data_d83d2c6e0dc399cf25f708202f6b59d5
#
_entry.id   d83d2c6e0dc399cf25f708202f6b59d5
#
_cell.length_a   1.000
_cell.length_b   1.000
_cell.length_c   1.000
_cell.angle_alpha   90.00
_cell.angle_beta   90.00
_cell.angle_gamma   90.00
#
_symmetry.space_group_name_H-M   'P 1'
#
loop_
_entity.id
_entity.type
_entity.pdbx_description
1 polymer ?
#
loop_
_entity_poly.entity_id
_entity_poly.type
_entity_poly.pdbx_seq_one_letter_code
_entity_poly.pdbx_strand_id
1 'polypeptide(L)'
;MTILLILLISTHLLADVKKGKAVYAANCAMCHTVNGGRALGPDFNLVAYTKTKEEIAAYAKDPYTYYKQFGYSANAMPTLPLEDEEFKDVADYISSLQPFKKWMIKKKD
;
A
#
# COMPACT_ATOMS: atom_id res chain seq x y z
N MET A 1 -1.27 -33.07 7.76
CA MET A 1 -0.47 -32.48 6.69
C MET A 1 -1.06 -31.19 6.13
N THR A 2 -2.36 -31.13 5.91
CA THR A 2 -3.02 -29.92 5.38
C THR A 2 -2.89 -28.69 6.31
N ILE A 3 -2.95 -28.91 7.64
CA ILE A 3 -2.83 -27.87 8.64
C ILE A 3 -1.42 -27.26 8.65
N LEU A 4 -0.37 -28.08 8.46
CA LEU A 4 1.01 -27.61 8.42
C LEU A 4 1.27 -26.71 7.22
N LEU A 5 0.68 -27.02 6.05
CA LEU A 5 0.80 -26.22 4.84
C LEU A 5 0.16 -24.83 5.00
N ILE A 6 -1.01 -24.76 5.64
CA ILE A 6 -1.70 -23.50 5.92
C ILE A 6 -0.86 -22.61 6.86
N LEU A 7 -0.23 -23.18 7.88
CA LEU A 7 0.65 -22.45 8.80
C LEU A 7 1.85 -21.86 8.08
N LEU A 8 2.45 -22.58 7.13
CA LEU A 8 3.58 -22.10 6.34
C LEU A 8 3.18 -20.91 5.46
N ILE A 9 2.02 -20.95 4.83
CA ILE A 9 1.50 -19.84 4.00
C ILE A 9 1.27 -18.59 4.86
N SER A 10 0.69 -18.74 6.05
CA SER A 10 0.46 -17.64 6.99
C SER A 10 1.76 -17.00 7.44
N THR A 11 2.81 -17.79 7.67
CA THR A 11 4.13 -17.31 8.07
C THR A 11 4.77 -16.48 6.97
N HIS A 12 4.68 -16.90 5.71
CA HIS A 12 5.19 -16.14 4.58
C HIS A 12 4.48 -14.81 4.41
N LEU A 13 3.16 -14.78 4.53
CA LEU A 13 2.37 -13.55 4.42
C LEU A 13 2.76 -12.53 5.50
N LEU A 14 2.94 -12.97 6.75
CA LEU A 14 3.39 -12.11 7.84
C LEU A 14 4.79 -11.57 7.61
N ALA A 15 5.70 -12.38 7.05
CA ALA A 15 7.06 -11.95 6.72
C ALA A 15 7.05 -10.86 5.63
N ASP A 16 6.22 -11.00 4.59
CA ASP A 16 6.08 -10.04 3.49
C ASP A 16 5.49 -8.72 4.01
N VAL A 17 4.50 -8.76 4.89
CA VAL A 17 3.92 -7.58 5.51
C VAL A 17 4.96 -6.84 6.36
N LYS A 18 5.77 -7.55 7.12
CA LYS A 18 6.83 -6.96 7.94
C LYS A 18 7.90 -6.31 7.08
N LYS A 19 8.33 -6.96 6.00
CA LYS A 19 9.26 -6.38 5.03
C LYS A 19 8.65 -5.13 4.37
N GLY A 20 7.40 -5.18 3.99
CA GLY A 20 6.68 -4.05 3.40
C GLY A 20 6.57 -2.87 4.34
N LYS A 21 6.39 -3.10 5.63
CA LYS A 21 6.41 -2.04 6.64
C LYS A 21 7.76 -1.34 6.69
N ALA A 22 8.85 -2.08 6.57
CA ALA A 22 10.19 -1.50 6.53
C ALA A 22 10.40 -0.67 5.25
N VAL A 23 9.92 -1.14 4.11
CA VAL A 23 9.95 -0.39 2.84
C VAL A 23 9.15 0.90 2.99
N TYR A 24 7.95 0.84 3.58
CA TYR A 24 7.13 2.01 3.87
C TYR A 24 7.90 3.04 4.70
N ALA A 25 8.45 2.63 5.82
CA ALA A 25 9.15 3.53 6.74
C ALA A 25 10.33 4.23 6.08
N ALA A 26 11.06 3.53 5.21
CA ALA A 26 12.24 4.06 4.55
C ALA A 26 11.93 4.94 3.33
N ASN A 27 10.81 4.70 2.63
CA ASN A 27 10.56 5.30 1.30
C ASN A 27 9.25 6.06 1.16
N CYS A 28 8.26 5.78 1.99
CA CYS A 28 6.89 6.28 1.79
C CYS A 28 6.42 7.21 2.90
N ALA A 29 6.92 7.05 4.11
CA ALA A 29 6.44 7.73 5.31
C ALA A 29 6.64 9.24 5.27
N MET A 30 7.53 9.74 4.41
CA MET A 30 7.78 11.16 4.25
C MET A 30 6.58 11.89 3.63
N CYS A 31 5.81 11.20 2.79
CA CYS A 31 4.70 11.79 2.03
C CYS A 31 3.34 11.16 2.35
N HIS A 32 3.33 9.98 2.94
CA HIS A 32 2.11 9.23 3.25
C HIS A 32 2.03 8.90 4.73
N THR A 33 0.82 8.91 5.26
CA THR A 33 0.56 8.50 6.65
C THR A 33 -0.12 7.13 6.66
N VAL A 34 -0.11 6.52 7.82
CA VAL A 34 -0.97 5.38 8.14
C VAL A 34 -1.90 5.82 9.26
N ASN A 35 -3.18 6.02 8.95
CA ASN A 35 -4.19 6.47 9.89
C ASN A 35 -3.97 7.89 10.43
N GLY A 36 -3.21 8.70 9.73
CA GLY A 36 -2.91 10.09 10.12
C GLY A 36 -3.55 11.16 9.22
N GLY A 37 -4.35 10.73 8.25
CA GLY A 37 -4.97 11.63 7.27
C GLY A 37 -4.03 12.00 6.12
N ARG A 38 -4.51 12.86 5.24
CA ARG A 38 -3.75 13.25 4.07
C ARG A 38 -2.52 14.10 4.45
N ALA A 39 -1.38 13.76 3.87
CA ALA A 39 -0.16 14.55 3.89
C ALA A 39 0.12 15.04 2.46
N LEU A 40 1.36 14.89 1.94
CA LEU A 40 1.61 15.15 0.52
C LEU A 40 0.86 14.15 -0.36
N GLY A 41 0.80 12.89 0.06
CA GLY A 41 0.00 11.87 -0.56
C GLY A 41 -1.16 11.41 0.32
N PRO A 42 -2.02 10.52 -0.18
CA PRO A 42 -3.15 10.02 0.60
C PRO A 42 -2.72 9.11 1.75
N ASP A 43 -3.56 9.06 2.77
CA ASP A 43 -3.44 8.10 3.87
C ASP A 43 -3.52 6.67 3.32
N PHE A 44 -2.62 5.81 3.74
CA PHE A 44 -2.57 4.44 3.24
C PHE A 44 -3.75 3.57 3.70
N ASN A 45 -4.43 3.93 4.78
CA ASN A 45 -5.69 3.26 5.12
C ASN A 45 -6.76 3.51 4.06
N LEU A 46 -6.80 4.71 3.49
CA LEU A 46 -7.70 5.01 2.38
C LEU A 46 -7.29 4.25 1.12
N VAL A 47 -6.00 4.21 0.82
CA VAL A 47 -5.48 3.46 -0.33
C VAL A 47 -5.82 1.97 -0.20
N ALA A 48 -5.60 1.40 0.99
CA ALA A 48 -5.95 0.01 1.27
C ALA A 48 -7.44 -0.28 1.07
N TYR A 49 -8.29 0.68 1.39
CA TYR A 49 -9.72 0.54 1.23
C TYR A 49 -10.18 0.60 -0.23
N THR A 50 -9.54 1.45 -1.04
CA THR A 50 -10.02 1.77 -2.39
C THR A 50 -9.28 1.05 -3.51
N LYS A 51 -8.11 0.49 -3.24
CA LYS A 51 -7.24 -0.10 -4.26
C LYS A 51 -6.90 -1.55 -3.92
N THR A 52 -6.79 -2.36 -4.97
CA THR A 52 -6.28 -3.74 -4.81
C THR A 52 -4.77 -3.71 -4.58
N LYS A 53 -4.25 -4.81 -4.07
CA LYS A 53 -2.81 -4.98 -3.87
C LYS A 53 -2.05 -4.83 -5.19
N GLU A 54 -2.58 -5.38 -6.25
CA GLU A 54 -2.00 -5.30 -7.59
C GLU A 54 -1.97 -3.86 -8.11
N GLU A 55 -3.04 -3.10 -7.89
CA GLU A 55 -3.09 -1.68 -8.24
C GLU A 55 -2.09 -0.86 -7.45
N ILE A 56 -1.94 -1.15 -6.17
CA ILE A 56 -0.98 -0.45 -5.30
C ILE A 56 0.44 -0.68 -5.80
N ALA A 57 0.81 -1.92 -6.08
CA ALA A 57 2.14 -2.26 -6.58
C ALA A 57 2.42 -1.60 -7.92
N ALA A 58 1.47 -1.65 -8.86
CA ALA A 58 1.61 -1.05 -10.18
C ALA A 58 1.78 0.46 -10.10
N TYR A 59 0.99 1.12 -9.27
CA TYR A 59 1.08 2.58 -9.09
C TYR A 59 2.43 2.98 -8.49
N ALA A 60 2.84 2.32 -7.42
CA ALA A 60 4.11 2.64 -6.74
C ALA A 60 5.30 2.47 -7.66
N LYS A 61 5.27 1.46 -8.52
CA LYS A 61 6.33 1.18 -9.49
C LYS A 61 6.37 2.21 -10.61
N ASP A 62 5.22 2.70 -11.08
CA ASP A 62 5.14 3.62 -12.21
C ASP A 62 4.00 4.63 -12.04
N PRO A 63 4.15 5.58 -11.10
CA PRO A 63 3.09 6.54 -10.83
C PRO A 63 2.78 7.43 -12.03
N TYR A 64 3.76 7.74 -12.86
CA TYR A 64 3.57 8.57 -14.04
C TYR A 64 2.59 7.96 -15.04
N THR A 65 2.62 6.66 -15.23
CA THR A 65 1.70 5.96 -16.14
C THR A 65 0.28 5.91 -15.57
N TYR A 66 0.13 5.75 -14.25
CA TYR A 66 -1.16 5.41 -13.66
C TYR A 66 -1.90 6.55 -12.96
N TYR A 67 -1.27 7.71 -12.76
CA TYR A 67 -1.90 8.74 -11.93
C TYR A 67 -3.25 9.23 -12.48
N LYS A 68 -3.36 9.42 -13.79
CA LYS A 68 -4.61 9.82 -14.42
C LYS A 68 -5.68 8.74 -14.35
N GLN A 69 -5.28 7.50 -14.60
CA GLN A 69 -6.16 6.33 -14.53
C GLN A 69 -6.76 6.16 -13.14
N PHE A 70 -5.99 6.49 -12.10
CA PHE A 70 -6.43 6.39 -10.72
C PHE A 70 -7.17 7.65 -10.22
N GLY A 71 -7.39 8.63 -11.09
CA GLY A 71 -8.18 9.80 -10.77
C GLY A 71 -7.41 10.96 -10.14
N TYR A 72 -6.08 10.92 -10.17
CA TYR A 72 -5.28 12.02 -9.65
C TYR A 72 -5.05 13.09 -10.71
N SER A 73 -5.11 14.36 -10.31
CA SER A 73 -4.97 15.49 -11.24
C SER A 73 -3.51 15.80 -11.59
N ALA A 74 -2.56 15.35 -10.78
CA ALA A 74 -1.14 15.58 -10.99
C ALA A 74 -0.33 14.40 -10.47
N ASN A 75 0.84 14.18 -11.07
CA ASN A 75 1.80 13.21 -10.56
C ASN A 75 2.84 13.92 -9.70
N ALA A 76 2.64 13.88 -8.39
CA ALA A 76 3.59 14.41 -7.41
C ALA A 76 4.47 13.31 -6.81
N MET A 77 4.15 12.05 -7.02
CA MET A 77 4.90 10.93 -6.47
C MET A 77 6.12 10.63 -7.36
N PRO A 78 7.33 10.62 -6.79
CA PRO A 78 8.52 10.28 -7.56
C PRO A 78 8.61 8.79 -7.87
N THR A 79 9.38 8.45 -8.89
CA THR A 79 9.77 7.05 -9.15
C THR A 79 10.77 6.62 -8.09
N LEU A 80 10.51 5.50 -7.44
CA LEU A 80 11.33 4.99 -6.36
C LEU A 80 12.32 3.93 -6.89
N PRO A 81 13.58 3.95 -6.43
CA PRO A 81 14.60 2.99 -6.87
C PRO A 81 14.49 1.68 -6.07
N LEU A 82 13.35 1.01 -6.20
CA LEU A 82 13.06 -0.24 -5.49
C LEU A 82 13.05 -1.42 -6.45
N GLU A 83 13.35 -2.60 -5.90
CA GLU A 83 13.22 -3.86 -6.63
C GLU A 83 11.74 -4.26 -6.73
N ASP A 84 11.41 -5.08 -7.73
CA ASP A 84 10.04 -5.55 -7.94
C ASP A 84 9.47 -6.23 -6.69
N GLU A 85 10.28 -7.00 -5.97
CA GLU A 85 9.85 -7.64 -4.74
C GLU A 85 9.53 -6.64 -3.63
N GLU A 86 10.26 -5.54 -3.57
CA GLU A 86 9.98 -4.48 -2.58
C GLU A 86 8.67 -3.77 -2.86
N PHE A 87 8.33 -3.53 -4.13
CA PHE A 87 7.01 -3.00 -4.49
C PHE A 87 5.89 -3.98 -4.10
N LYS A 88 6.12 -5.27 -4.29
CA LYS A 88 5.17 -6.29 -3.87
C LYS A 88 5.00 -6.32 -2.35
N ASP A 89 6.10 -6.26 -1.62
CA ASP A 89 6.09 -6.30 -0.16
C ASP A 89 5.38 -5.08 0.43
N VAL A 90 5.64 -3.88 -0.08
CA VAL A 90 4.95 -2.68 0.41
C VAL A 90 3.47 -2.70 0.07
N ALA A 91 3.08 -3.28 -1.08
CA ALA A 91 1.68 -3.46 -1.43
C ALA A 91 1.01 -4.46 -0.48
N ASP A 92 1.68 -5.53 -0.09
CA ASP A 92 1.20 -6.47 0.92
C ASP A 92 0.97 -5.77 2.26
N TYR A 93 1.92 -4.94 2.67
CA TYR A 93 1.80 -4.16 3.90
C TYR A 93 0.60 -3.21 3.85
N ILE A 94 0.49 -2.41 2.80
CA ILE A 94 -0.61 -1.45 2.66
C ILE A 94 -1.95 -2.18 2.68
N SER A 95 -2.07 -3.26 1.92
CA SER A 95 -3.30 -4.06 1.88
C SER A 95 -3.65 -4.69 3.22
N SER A 96 -2.67 -4.89 4.11
CA SER A 96 -2.89 -5.43 5.44
C SER A 96 -3.43 -4.41 6.45
N LEU A 97 -3.52 -3.13 6.06
CA LEU A 97 -3.96 -2.05 6.94
C LEU A 97 -5.49 -2.08 7.15
N GLN A 98 -5.99 -3.20 7.66
CA GLN A 98 -7.39 -3.45 7.97
C GLN A 98 -7.52 -3.85 9.42
N PRO A 99 -8.65 -3.56 10.07
CA PRO A 99 -9.88 -2.96 9.56
C PRO A 99 -9.80 -1.44 9.40
N PHE A 100 -10.42 -0.93 8.36
CA PHE A 100 -10.55 0.48 8.10
C PHE A 100 -11.68 1.07 8.95
N LYS A 101 -11.44 2.18 9.61
CA LYS A 101 -12.45 2.81 10.45
C LYS A 101 -13.45 3.60 9.62
N LYS A 102 -14.73 3.33 9.78
CA LYS A 102 -15.81 3.92 8.97
C LYS A 102 -15.79 5.45 8.95
N TRP A 103 -15.42 6.11 10.03
CA TRP A 103 -15.40 7.57 10.09
C TRP A 103 -14.31 8.19 9.23
N MET A 104 -13.32 7.41 8.80
CA MET A 104 -12.27 7.87 7.90
C MET A 104 -12.70 7.89 6.45
N ILE A 105 -13.81 7.21 6.14
CA ILE A 105 -14.35 7.18 4.78
C ILE A 105 -15.22 8.42 4.59
N LYS A 106 -14.77 9.34 3.75
CA LYS A 106 -15.65 10.43 3.33
C LYS A 106 -16.73 9.85 2.43
N LYS A 107 -17.99 10.02 2.83
CA LYS A 107 -19.10 9.70 1.94
C LYS A 107 -18.97 10.55 0.69
N LYS A 108 -19.03 9.91 -0.47
CA LYS A 108 -19.28 10.63 -1.71
C LYS A 108 -20.71 11.13 -1.66
N ASP A 109 -20.86 12.40 -1.52
CA ASP A 109 -22.15 13.03 -1.69
C ASP A 109 -22.37 13.35 -3.18
#